data_60fea7c3fac1c88abaa8a98451707225
#
_entry.id   60fea7c3fac1c88abaa8a98451707225
#
_cell.length_a   1.000
_cell.length_b   1.000
_cell.length_c   1.000
_cell.angle_alpha   90.00
_cell.angle_beta   90.00
_cell.angle_gamma   90.00
#
_symmetry.space_group_name_H-M   'P 1'
#
loop_
_entity.id
_entity.type
_entity.pdbx_description
1 polymer ?
#
loop_
_entity_poly.entity_id
_entity_poly.type
_entity_poly.pdbx_seq_one_letter_code
_entity_poly.pdbx_strand_id
1 'polypeptide(L)'
;MQSSSQRPKIYFPNLDGLRTLACLGVFAFHGLVATAPGELASSPAFSIFNKGTLGVNFFYVLSGFLITYLLLEEEQRHQRINLLDFYRRRILRIWPVFYVVIVYGFFVHPLVMHWFNMPHHETASLGLHMIFLGNMDSVWKGVQPAAGSLAVLWSVAVEEQFYLVWPVLLMFVFRRWRPGAFLLIMAASFWFRFTHQANFFLTYRHTFAVISDMAMGGGAGWLCFRYPAFRQFIAGWSRWTITGIYLLGLLTLGPQKFLPSAIKAVTDQHITQSFFFVLVILEQNYATRSWFKIKNIPFLTYWGTFTYGFYCLHSIVLELLALSSHQLHIPSTPLNTVIRVAIALPLSAGLAWLSYTYFEKYFLLLKNKRKPSIEKAGKAMEQVITPSGQLMQLDLGSPSA
;
A
#
# COMPACT_ATOMS: atom_id res chain seq x y z
N MET A 1 -4.79 44.61 2.22
CA MET A 1 -4.62 43.34 2.98
C MET A 1 -5.51 42.31 2.31
N GLN A 2 -4.95 41.50 1.39
CA GLN A 2 -5.69 40.41 0.76
C GLN A 2 -5.84 39.27 1.77
N SER A 3 -7.07 38.91 2.08
CA SER A 3 -7.38 37.72 2.89
C SER A 3 -6.67 36.52 2.28
N SER A 4 -5.82 35.83 3.04
CA SER A 4 -5.24 34.56 2.67
C SER A 4 -6.37 33.54 2.57
N SER A 5 -7.06 33.46 1.43
CA SER A 5 -8.02 32.40 1.14
C SER A 5 -7.26 31.07 1.26
N GLN A 6 -7.52 30.30 2.30
CA GLN A 6 -6.95 28.99 2.49
C GLN A 6 -7.36 28.14 1.28
N ARG A 7 -6.43 27.85 0.38
CA ARG A 7 -6.69 26.91 -0.72
C ARG A 7 -7.10 25.57 -0.12
N PRO A 8 -8.19 24.97 -0.61
CA PRO A 8 -8.70 23.72 -0.05
C PRO A 8 -7.63 22.61 -0.17
N LYS A 9 -7.71 21.68 0.76
CA LYS A 9 -6.79 20.55 0.86
C LYS A 9 -6.99 19.59 -0.31
N ILE A 10 -5.92 19.14 -0.94
CA ILE A 10 -6.01 18.20 -2.05
C ILE A 10 -6.32 16.80 -1.52
N TYR A 11 -7.33 16.18 -2.11
CA TYR A 11 -7.78 14.83 -1.81
C TYR A 11 -8.01 14.02 -3.10
N PHE A 12 -7.62 12.76 -3.08
CA PHE A 12 -7.71 11.84 -4.21
C PHE A 12 -8.67 10.67 -3.89
N PRO A 13 -9.98 10.85 -4.03
CA PRO A 13 -10.96 9.86 -3.57
C PRO A 13 -10.85 8.50 -4.28
N ASN A 14 -10.38 8.47 -5.53
CA ASN A 14 -10.17 7.20 -6.25
C ASN A 14 -9.05 6.35 -5.62
N LEU A 15 -8.07 6.97 -4.97
CA LEU A 15 -6.95 6.23 -4.38
C LEU A 15 -7.38 5.38 -3.17
N ASP A 16 -8.39 5.79 -2.43
CA ASP A 16 -8.87 5.02 -1.28
C ASP A 16 -9.53 3.72 -1.72
N GLY A 17 -10.37 3.76 -2.75
CA GLY A 17 -10.96 2.54 -3.30
C GLY A 17 -9.94 1.63 -4.00
N LEU A 18 -8.92 2.21 -4.66
CA LEU A 18 -7.83 1.44 -5.24
C LEU A 18 -6.98 0.74 -4.16
N ARG A 19 -6.75 1.40 -3.01
CA ARG A 19 -6.11 0.74 -1.84
C ARG A 19 -6.89 -0.47 -1.37
N THR A 20 -8.21 -0.35 -1.32
CA THR A 20 -9.08 -1.47 -0.93
C THR A 20 -8.90 -2.66 -1.88
N LEU A 21 -8.92 -2.44 -3.19
CA LEU A 21 -8.71 -3.51 -4.17
C LEU A 21 -7.33 -4.16 -4.04
N ALA A 22 -6.27 -3.36 -3.87
CA ALA A 22 -4.93 -3.88 -3.66
C ALA A 22 -4.83 -4.72 -2.38
N CYS A 23 -5.44 -4.26 -1.29
CA CYS A 23 -5.47 -4.95 -0.01
C CYS A 23 -6.25 -6.28 -0.09
N LEU A 24 -7.38 -6.29 -0.78
CA LEU A 24 -8.15 -7.53 -1.04
C LEU A 24 -7.34 -8.52 -1.88
N GLY A 25 -6.54 -8.04 -2.84
CA GLY A 25 -5.62 -8.89 -3.62
C GLY A 25 -4.56 -9.56 -2.74
N VAL A 26 -3.96 -8.80 -1.80
CA VAL A 26 -3.01 -9.34 -0.81
C VAL A 26 -3.69 -10.36 0.11
N PHE A 27 -4.88 -10.04 0.61
CA PHE A 27 -5.66 -10.96 1.43
C PHE A 27 -5.97 -12.26 0.70
N ALA A 28 -6.43 -12.18 -0.55
CA ALA A 28 -6.74 -13.37 -1.37
C ALA A 28 -5.48 -14.24 -1.58
N PHE A 29 -4.32 -13.64 -1.83
CA PHE A 29 -3.06 -14.37 -1.92
C PHE A 29 -2.73 -15.10 -0.61
N HIS A 30 -2.74 -14.40 0.53
CA HIS A 30 -2.40 -15.02 1.81
C HIS A 30 -3.41 -16.10 2.19
N GLY A 31 -4.70 -15.88 1.93
CA GLY A 31 -5.74 -16.85 2.28
C GLY A 31 -5.81 -18.06 1.35
N LEU A 32 -5.71 -17.85 0.04
CA LEU A 32 -5.91 -18.91 -0.95
C LEU A 32 -4.63 -19.61 -1.37
N VAL A 33 -3.46 -18.96 -1.24
CA VAL A 33 -2.19 -19.49 -1.73
C VAL A 33 -1.23 -19.78 -0.59
N ALA A 34 -0.93 -18.81 0.25
CA ALA A 34 0.10 -18.93 1.29
C ALA A 34 -0.32 -19.91 2.41
N THR A 35 -1.61 -20.07 2.68
CA THR A 35 -2.15 -21.03 3.68
C THR A 35 -2.64 -22.36 3.08
N ALA A 36 -2.53 -22.52 1.74
CA ALA A 36 -2.93 -23.76 1.08
C ALA A 36 -1.77 -24.79 1.11
N PRO A 37 -2.06 -26.08 1.17
CA PRO A 37 -1.05 -27.13 0.96
C PRO A 37 -0.37 -26.99 -0.41
N GLY A 38 0.91 -27.39 -0.51
CA GLY A 38 1.75 -27.12 -1.68
C GLY A 38 1.18 -27.47 -3.04
N GLU A 39 0.56 -28.65 -3.18
CA GLU A 39 -0.11 -29.09 -4.43
C GLU A 39 -1.34 -28.20 -4.77
N LEU A 40 -2.08 -27.77 -3.76
CA LEU A 40 -3.25 -26.94 -3.92
C LEU A 40 -2.89 -25.51 -4.33
N ALA A 41 -1.83 -24.96 -3.71
CA ALA A 41 -1.31 -23.62 -4.03
C ALA A 41 -0.84 -23.51 -5.49
N SER A 42 -0.33 -24.60 -6.06
CA SER A 42 0.14 -24.69 -7.46
C SER A 42 -0.97 -25.02 -8.46
N SER A 43 -2.19 -25.34 -8.00
CA SER A 43 -3.30 -25.71 -8.87
C SER A 43 -3.72 -24.55 -9.79
N PRO A 44 -4.21 -24.82 -11.01
CA PRO A 44 -4.70 -23.80 -11.93
C PRO A 44 -5.79 -22.92 -11.33
N ALA A 45 -6.62 -23.45 -10.44
CA ALA A 45 -7.71 -22.73 -9.78
C ALA A 45 -7.20 -21.58 -8.90
N PHE A 46 -6.05 -21.75 -8.23
CA PHE A 46 -5.47 -20.71 -7.38
C PHE A 46 -4.32 -19.93 -8.04
N SER A 47 -3.86 -20.38 -9.21
CA SER A 47 -2.72 -19.74 -9.90
C SER A 47 -2.94 -18.27 -10.23
N ILE A 48 -4.17 -17.83 -10.42
CA ILE A 48 -4.54 -16.44 -10.66
C ILE A 48 -4.26 -15.56 -9.42
N PHE A 49 -4.36 -16.11 -8.22
CA PHE A 49 -4.12 -15.42 -6.95
C PHE A 49 -2.65 -15.49 -6.52
N ASN A 50 -1.80 -16.25 -7.20
CA ASN A 50 -0.38 -16.45 -6.86
C ASN A 50 0.49 -15.19 -7.06
N LYS A 51 -0.13 -14.04 -7.29
CA LYS A 51 0.52 -12.75 -7.51
C LYS A 51 0.17 -11.73 -6.42
N GLY A 52 0.12 -12.15 -5.17
CA GLY A 52 -0.14 -11.26 -4.03
C GLY A 52 0.88 -10.12 -3.89
N THR A 53 2.05 -10.29 -4.50
CA THR A 53 3.06 -9.25 -4.69
C THR A 53 2.52 -7.99 -5.37
N LEU A 54 1.55 -8.15 -6.29
CA LEU A 54 0.96 -7.05 -7.06
C LEU A 54 0.29 -6.00 -6.17
N GLY A 55 -0.41 -6.44 -5.13
CA GLY A 55 -1.04 -5.52 -4.19
C GLY A 55 -0.01 -4.67 -3.46
N VAL A 56 1.12 -5.26 -3.06
CA VAL A 56 2.22 -4.55 -2.41
C VAL A 56 2.90 -3.58 -3.37
N ASN A 57 3.18 -4.01 -4.62
CA ASN A 57 3.78 -3.14 -5.64
C ASN A 57 2.85 -1.94 -5.94
N PHE A 58 1.52 -2.19 -6.00
CA PHE A 58 0.56 -1.10 -6.14
C PHE A 58 0.64 -0.10 -4.99
N PHE A 59 0.73 -0.57 -3.72
CA PHE A 59 0.90 0.29 -2.57
C PHE A 59 2.17 1.14 -2.66
N TYR A 60 3.28 0.57 -3.11
CA TYR A 60 4.54 1.30 -3.30
C TYR A 60 4.41 2.41 -4.35
N VAL A 61 3.85 2.10 -5.52
CA VAL A 61 3.60 3.10 -6.57
C VAL A 61 2.68 4.21 -6.06
N LEU A 62 1.61 3.83 -5.37
CA LEU A 62 0.65 4.77 -4.80
C LEU A 62 1.27 5.65 -3.72
N SER A 63 2.08 5.07 -2.83
CA SER A 63 2.81 5.81 -1.79
C SER A 63 3.78 6.80 -2.42
N GLY A 64 4.55 6.39 -3.42
CA GLY A 64 5.43 7.27 -4.17
C GLY A 64 4.69 8.44 -4.81
N PHE A 65 3.59 8.16 -5.52
CA PHE A 65 2.74 9.19 -6.14
C PHE A 65 2.20 10.20 -5.13
N LEU A 66 1.52 9.69 -4.11
CA LEU A 66 0.81 10.52 -3.15
C LEU A 66 1.75 11.36 -2.30
N ILE A 67 2.82 10.74 -1.77
CA ILE A 67 3.79 11.44 -0.92
C ILE A 67 4.51 12.53 -1.69
N THR A 68 4.99 12.23 -2.90
CA THR A 68 5.65 13.22 -3.75
C THR A 68 4.72 14.38 -4.06
N TYR A 69 3.49 14.09 -4.49
CA TYR A 69 2.52 15.14 -4.83
C TYR A 69 2.22 16.06 -3.63
N LEU A 70 1.96 15.47 -2.45
CA LEU A 70 1.64 16.24 -1.23
C LEU A 70 2.83 17.04 -0.71
N LEU A 71 4.06 16.53 -0.79
CA LEU A 71 5.26 17.26 -0.40
C LEU A 71 5.55 18.43 -1.32
N LEU A 72 5.34 18.27 -2.63
CA LEU A 72 5.49 19.35 -3.60
C LEU A 72 4.43 20.43 -3.41
N GLU A 73 3.23 20.04 -3.06
CA GLU A 73 2.16 20.97 -2.73
C GLU A 73 2.44 21.73 -1.44
N GLU A 74 2.95 21.07 -0.41
CA GLU A 74 3.41 21.71 0.82
C GLU A 74 4.55 22.70 0.55
N GLU A 75 5.55 22.29 -0.28
CA GLU A 75 6.63 23.16 -0.72
C GLU A 75 6.13 24.40 -1.48
N GLN A 76 5.14 24.24 -2.35
CA GLN A 76 4.56 25.37 -3.07
C GLN A 76 3.78 26.33 -2.17
N ARG A 77 3.04 25.80 -1.20
CA ARG A 77 2.22 26.63 -0.28
C ARG A 77 3.05 27.37 0.77
N HIS A 78 4.04 26.69 1.33
CA HIS A 78 4.80 27.18 2.49
C HIS A 78 6.24 27.52 2.18
N GLN A 79 6.67 27.41 0.91
CA GLN A 79 8.04 27.60 0.42
C GLN A 79 9.06 26.69 1.11
N ARG A 80 8.62 25.72 1.87
CA ARG A 80 9.43 24.72 2.58
C ARG A 80 8.61 23.45 2.86
N ILE A 81 9.32 22.33 2.99
CA ILE A 81 8.78 21.06 3.48
C ILE A 81 9.00 21.02 5.01
N ASN A 82 7.94 20.82 5.78
CA ASN A 82 8.05 20.65 7.22
C ASN A 82 8.23 19.17 7.57
N LEU A 83 9.48 18.73 7.70
CA LEU A 83 9.82 17.34 8.00
C LEU A 83 9.17 16.81 9.28
N LEU A 84 9.17 17.63 10.35
CA LEU A 84 8.61 17.22 11.64
C LEU A 84 7.10 16.96 11.55
N ASP A 85 6.37 17.86 10.87
CA ASP A 85 4.93 17.64 10.66
C ASP A 85 4.66 16.45 9.74
N PHE A 86 5.50 16.25 8.71
CA PHE A 86 5.40 15.08 7.85
C PHE A 86 5.59 13.79 8.65
N TYR A 87 6.69 13.64 9.40
CA TYR A 87 6.96 12.44 10.19
C TYR A 87 5.90 12.21 11.26
N ARG A 88 5.48 13.25 11.98
CA ARG A 88 4.40 13.13 12.96
C ARG A 88 3.12 12.57 12.34
N ARG A 89 2.73 13.04 11.15
CA ARG A 89 1.53 12.52 10.45
C ARG A 89 1.67 11.04 10.10
N ARG A 90 2.88 10.55 9.77
CA ARG A 90 3.13 9.15 9.44
C ARG A 90 3.20 8.29 10.70
N ILE A 91 3.95 8.70 11.69
CA ILE A 91 4.05 8.02 12.99
C ILE A 91 2.66 7.77 13.58
N LEU A 92 1.83 8.80 13.69
CA LEU A 92 0.48 8.68 14.25
C LEU A 92 -0.46 7.79 13.42
N ARG A 93 -0.17 7.56 12.15
CA ARG A 93 -0.97 6.71 11.26
C ARG A 93 -0.52 5.26 11.25
N ILE A 94 0.79 5.00 11.33
CA ILE A 94 1.38 3.69 11.02
C ILE A 94 1.82 2.97 12.29
N TRP A 95 2.58 3.64 13.15
CA TRP A 95 3.22 3.01 14.30
C TRP A 95 2.27 2.35 15.30
N PRO A 96 1.10 2.90 15.64
CA PRO A 96 0.23 2.28 16.64
C PRO A 96 -0.12 0.83 16.30
N VAL A 97 -0.66 0.58 15.11
CA VAL A 97 -1.03 -0.78 14.69
C VAL A 97 0.21 -1.64 14.42
N PHE A 98 1.26 -1.06 13.85
CA PHE A 98 2.51 -1.77 13.61
C PHE A 98 3.08 -2.40 14.88
N TYR A 99 3.16 -1.63 15.97
CA TYR A 99 3.66 -2.14 17.25
C TYR A 99 2.69 -3.12 17.94
N VAL A 100 1.38 -2.96 17.77
CA VAL A 100 0.41 -3.98 18.22
C VAL A 100 0.68 -5.33 17.55
N VAL A 101 0.95 -5.33 16.24
CA VAL A 101 1.26 -6.57 15.51
C VAL A 101 2.62 -7.15 15.91
N ILE A 102 3.62 -6.32 16.21
CA ILE A 102 4.90 -6.79 16.78
C ILE A 102 4.66 -7.48 18.14
N VAL A 103 3.92 -6.83 19.04
CA VAL A 103 3.59 -7.42 20.34
C VAL A 103 2.85 -8.75 20.17
N TYR A 104 1.88 -8.80 19.27
CA TYR A 104 1.20 -10.05 18.96
C TYR A 104 2.19 -11.11 18.46
N GLY A 105 3.00 -10.82 17.45
CA GLY A 105 3.87 -11.81 16.80
C GLY A 105 4.95 -12.37 17.71
N PHE A 106 5.57 -11.55 18.56
CA PHE A 106 6.65 -11.99 19.42
C PHE A 106 6.19 -12.55 20.77
N PHE A 107 5.07 -12.11 21.32
CA PHE A 107 4.65 -12.46 22.68
C PHE A 107 3.35 -13.25 22.73
N VAL A 108 2.36 -12.92 21.91
CA VAL A 108 1.05 -13.59 21.92
C VAL A 108 1.04 -14.83 21.03
N HIS A 109 1.62 -14.73 19.84
CA HIS A 109 1.65 -15.83 18.87
C HIS A 109 2.31 -17.12 19.42
N PRO A 110 3.43 -17.09 20.17
CA PRO A 110 3.98 -18.30 20.81
C PRO A 110 2.98 -18.96 21.76
N LEU A 111 2.21 -18.18 22.53
CA LEU A 111 1.15 -18.69 23.42
C LEU A 111 0.02 -19.33 22.64
N VAL A 112 -0.39 -18.71 21.52
CA VAL A 112 -1.39 -19.27 20.61
C VAL A 112 -0.92 -20.61 20.04
N MET A 113 0.33 -20.69 19.57
CA MET A 113 0.91 -21.95 19.05
C MET A 113 0.94 -23.04 20.13
N HIS A 114 1.34 -22.69 21.36
CA HIS A 114 1.32 -23.61 22.48
C HIS A 114 -0.12 -24.11 22.78
N TRP A 115 -1.12 -23.23 22.78
CA TRP A 115 -2.52 -23.58 22.98
C TRP A 115 -3.02 -24.59 21.94
N PHE A 116 -2.58 -24.45 20.68
CA PHE A 116 -2.94 -25.34 19.60
C PHE A 116 -2.03 -26.59 19.51
N ASN A 117 -1.12 -26.81 20.49
CA ASN A 117 -0.11 -27.88 20.48
C ASN A 117 0.75 -27.92 19.21
N MET A 118 1.03 -26.75 18.64
CA MET A 118 1.87 -26.60 17.44
C MET A 118 3.29 -26.18 17.83
N PRO A 119 4.32 -26.76 17.17
CA PRO A 119 5.69 -26.32 17.39
C PRO A 119 5.87 -24.87 16.94
N HIS A 120 6.58 -24.08 17.73
CA HIS A 120 6.89 -22.70 17.39
C HIS A 120 8.37 -22.40 17.63
N HIS A 121 9.00 -21.86 16.61
CA HIS A 121 10.35 -21.32 16.69
C HIS A 121 10.41 -20.05 15.86
N GLU A 122 10.35 -18.89 16.53
CA GLU A 122 10.41 -17.62 15.81
C GLU A 122 11.83 -17.37 15.28
N THR A 123 11.92 -17.08 13.98
CA THR A 123 13.18 -16.78 13.29
C THR A 123 13.47 -15.29 13.24
N ALA A 124 12.45 -14.46 13.45
CA ALA A 124 12.56 -13.01 13.37
C ALA A 124 13.31 -12.40 14.56
N SER A 125 13.99 -11.30 14.32
CA SER A 125 14.65 -10.48 15.33
C SER A 125 13.71 -9.37 15.82
N LEU A 126 13.35 -9.37 17.11
CA LEU A 126 12.53 -8.32 17.72
C LEU A 126 13.18 -6.94 17.51
N GLY A 127 14.49 -6.79 17.77
CA GLY A 127 15.19 -5.52 17.65
C GLY A 127 15.11 -4.92 16.24
N LEU A 128 15.29 -5.76 15.21
CA LEU A 128 15.19 -5.31 13.81
C LEU A 128 13.77 -4.94 13.42
N HIS A 129 12.76 -5.66 13.91
CA HIS A 129 11.36 -5.30 13.67
C HIS A 129 10.99 -3.98 14.36
N MET A 130 11.46 -3.76 15.59
CA MET A 130 11.21 -2.50 16.33
C MET A 130 11.71 -1.24 15.61
N ILE A 131 12.76 -1.34 14.80
CA ILE A 131 13.37 -0.23 14.05
C ILE A 131 13.06 -0.27 12.54
N PHE A 132 11.99 -0.98 12.14
CA PHE A 132 11.57 -1.10 10.74
C PHE A 132 12.61 -1.70 9.80
N LEU A 133 13.41 -2.65 10.28
CA LEU A 133 14.37 -3.44 9.50
C LEU A 133 13.98 -4.93 9.40
N GLY A 134 12.73 -5.29 9.65
CA GLY A 134 12.24 -6.67 9.56
C GLY A 134 12.35 -7.26 8.14
N ASN A 135 12.28 -6.44 7.10
CA ASN A 135 12.56 -6.86 5.73
C ASN A 135 14.02 -7.27 5.55
N MET A 136 14.97 -6.51 6.13
CA MET A 136 16.39 -6.80 6.07
C MET A 136 16.75 -8.02 6.92
N ASP A 137 16.09 -8.23 8.05
CA ASP A 137 16.24 -9.45 8.87
C ASP A 137 15.95 -10.71 8.02
N SER A 138 14.85 -10.70 7.27
CA SER A 138 14.51 -11.78 6.34
C SER A 138 15.52 -11.94 5.20
N VAL A 139 16.07 -10.85 4.68
CA VAL A 139 17.11 -10.87 3.63
C VAL A 139 18.40 -11.49 4.14
N TRP A 140 18.88 -11.08 5.32
CA TRP A 140 20.13 -11.55 5.88
C TRP A 140 20.07 -13.02 6.31
N LYS A 141 18.93 -13.47 6.84
CA LYS A 141 18.72 -14.84 7.28
C LYS A 141 18.31 -15.79 6.14
N GLY A 142 17.80 -15.26 5.01
CA GLY A 142 17.24 -16.06 3.92
C GLY A 142 15.96 -16.82 4.30
N VAL A 143 15.25 -16.37 5.36
CA VAL A 143 14.06 -17.02 5.89
C VAL A 143 12.99 -15.99 6.30
N GLN A 144 11.71 -16.41 6.22
CA GLN A 144 10.60 -15.58 6.68
C GLN A 144 10.38 -15.75 8.18
N PRO A 145 9.80 -14.74 8.88
CA PRO A 145 9.25 -14.91 10.22
C PRO A 145 8.30 -16.10 10.31
N ALA A 146 8.35 -16.82 11.42
CA ALA A 146 7.45 -17.94 11.66
C ALA A 146 6.01 -17.46 11.88
N ALA A 147 5.83 -16.36 12.62
CA ALA A 147 4.52 -15.71 12.75
C ALA A 147 4.14 -15.01 11.44
N GLY A 148 3.04 -15.42 10.81
CA GLY A 148 2.49 -14.81 9.60
C GLY A 148 2.20 -13.31 9.75
N SER A 149 1.85 -12.89 10.97
CA SER A 149 1.63 -11.49 11.33
C SER A 149 2.91 -10.64 11.24
N LEU A 150 4.07 -11.18 11.62
CA LEU A 150 5.36 -10.52 11.45
C LEU A 150 5.82 -10.57 9.99
N ALA A 151 5.50 -11.67 9.31
CA ALA A 151 5.90 -11.86 7.92
C ALA A 151 5.32 -10.79 6.98
N VAL A 152 4.10 -10.26 7.22
CA VAL A 152 3.49 -9.21 6.38
C VAL A 152 4.09 -7.83 6.63
N LEU A 153 4.74 -7.59 7.77
CA LEU A 153 5.29 -6.29 8.15
C LEU A 153 6.53 -5.87 7.33
N TRP A 154 7.13 -6.78 6.55
CA TRP A 154 8.30 -6.45 5.74
C TRP A 154 8.04 -5.29 4.78
N SER A 155 6.85 -5.22 4.17
CA SER A 155 6.50 -4.17 3.24
C SER A 155 6.26 -2.83 3.91
N VAL A 156 5.68 -2.84 5.13
CA VAL A 156 5.52 -1.65 5.95
C VAL A 156 6.90 -1.11 6.37
N ALA A 157 7.84 -1.99 6.70
CA ALA A 157 9.23 -1.60 6.99
C ALA A 157 9.88 -0.88 5.80
N VAL A 158 9.72 -1.40 4.58
CA VAL A 158 10.19 -0.73 3.35
C VAL A 158 9.52 0.64 3.16
N GLU A 159 8.21 0.75 3.38
CA GLU A 159 7.50 2.03 3.31
C GLU A 159 8.03 3.05 4.32
N GLU A 160 8.28 2.66 5.56
CA GLU A 160 8.82 3.55 6.60
C GLU A 160 10.24 4.03 6.27
N GLN A 161 11.10 3.15 5.73
CA GLN A 161 12.42 3.53 5.22
C GLN A 161 12.30 4.55 4.08
N PHE A 162 11.36 4.36 3.17
CA PHE A 162 11.08 5.32 2.11
C PHE A 162 10.57 6.66 2.70
N TYR A 163 9.63 6.63 3.63
CA TYR A 163 9.13 7.86 4.27
C TYR A 163 10.21 8.63 5.02
N LEU A 164 11.19 7.93 5.58
CA LEU A 164 12.33 8.56 6.24
C LEU A 164 13.21 9.33 5.24
N VAL A 165 13.53 8.72 4.11
CA VAL A 165 14.51 9.25 3.14
C VAL A 165 13.88 10.21 2.13
N TRP A 166 12.67 9.92 1.65
CA TRP A 166 12.08 10.60 0.49
C TRP A 166 11.86 12.11 0.66
N PRO A 167 11.28 12.62 1.77
CA PRO A 167 11.10 14.06 1.95
C PRO A 167 12.44 14.80 2.08
N VAL A 168 13.44 14.15 2.67
CA VAL A 168 14.81 14.68 2.77
C VAL A 168 15.42 14.79 1.37
N LEU A 169 15.30 13.75 0.56
CA LEU A 169 15.77 13.74 -0.83
C LEU A 169 15.11 14.88 -1.63
N LEU A 170 13.78 15.04 -1.55
CA LEU A 170 13.06 16.10 -2.27
C LEU A 170 13.47 17.51 -1.79
N MET A 171 13.85 17.66 -0.52
CA MET A 171 14.28 18.95 0.04
C MET A 171 15.68 19.33 -0.44
N PHE A 172 16.62 18.36 -0.49
CA PHE A 172 18.02 18.63 -0.86
C PHE A 172 18.30 18.55 -2.36
N VAL A 173 17.53 17.75 -3.11
CA VAL A 173 17.68 17.71 -4.57
C VAL A 173 17.04 18.95 -5.19
N PHE A 174 17.86 19.77 -5.86
CA PHE A 174 17.38 20.94 -6.57
C PHE A 174 16.22 20.57 -7.53
N ARG A 175 15.21 21.42 -7.61
CA ARG A 175 13.98 21.17 -8.39
C ARG A 175 14.25 20.69 -9.82
N ARG A 176 15.30 21.22 -10.47
CA ARG A 176 15.70 20.84 -11.84
C ARG A 176 16.26 19.42 -11.96
N TRP A 177 16.85 18.88 -10.88
CA TRP A 177 17.48 17.55 -10.88
C TRP A 177 16.57 16.43 -10.40
N ARG A 178 15.39 16.74 -9.87
CA ARG A 178 14.43 15.72 -9.36
C ARG A 178 14.08 14.64 -10.38
N PRO A 179 13.80 14.95 -11.68
CA PRO A 179 13.56 13.90 -12.68
C PRO A 179 14.75 12.96 -12.83
N GLY A 180 15.96 13.51 -12.87
CA GLY A 180 17.20 12.72 -12.94
C GLY A 180 17.38 11.82 -11.71
N ALA A 181 17.04 12.31 -10.50
CA ALA A 181 17.09 11.52 -9.29
C ALA A 181 16.09 10.33 -9.34
N PHE A 182 14.87 10.55 -9.81
CA PHE A 182 13.90 9.46 -9.98
C PHE A 182 14.39 8.41 -10.98
N LEU A 183 14.92 8.84 -12.13
CA LEU A 183 15.48 7.93 -13.13
C LEU A 183 16.69 7.16 -12.59
N LEU A 184 17.58 7.83 -11.85
CA LEU A 184 18.74 7.20 -11.23
C LEU A 184 18.33 6.12 -10.22
N ILE A 185 17.35 6.42 -9.36
CA ILE A 185 16.82 5.44 -8.39
C ILE A 185 16.22 4.24 -9.12
N MET A 186 15.42 4.47 -10.17
CA MET A 186 14.85 3.38 -10.98
C MET A 186 15.94 2.53 -11.64
N ALA A 187 16.94 3.17 -12.24
CA ALA A 187 18.07 2.47 -12.89
C ALA A 187 18.90 1.67 -11.88
N ALA A 188 19.19 2.25 -10.71
CA ALA A 188 19.93 1.57 -9.64
C ALA A 188 19.15 0.36 -9.09
N SER A 189 17.84 0.50 -8.90
CA SER A 189 16.96 -0.58 -8.46
C SER A 189 16.88 -1.70 -9.50
N PHE A 190 16.74 -1.36 -10.79
CA PHE A 190 16.79 -2.33 -11.89
C PHE A 190 18.11 -3.09 -11.91
N TRP A 191 19.23 -2.37 -11.85
CA TRP A 191 20.57 -2.96 -11.81
C TRP A 191 20.75 -3.89 -10.61
N PHE A 192 20.28 -3.49 -9.44
CA PHE A 192 20.31 -4.32 -8.24
C PHE A 192 19.54 -5.63 -8.44
N ARG A 193 18.30 -5.60 -8.95
CA ARG A 193 17.53 -6.82 -9.25
C ARG A 193 18.21 -7.67 -10.32
N PHE A 194 18.72 -7.03 -11.38
CA PHE A 194 19.40 -7.73 -12.47
C PHE A 194 20.61 -8.52 -11.97
N THR A 195 21.40 -7.97 -11.06
CA THR A 195 22.59 -8.64 -10.52
C THR A 195 22.28 -9.69 -9.46
N HIS A 196 21.07 -9.69 -8.86
CA HIS A 196 20.69 -10.59 -7.78
C HIS A 196 19.51 -11.53 -8.12
N GLN A 197 19.24 -11.78 -9.41
CA GLN A 197 18.07 -12.53 -9.88
C GLN A 197 17.90 -13.92 -9.22
N ALA A 198 18.99 -14.58 -8.87
CA ALA A 198 18.97 -15.90 -8.26
C ALA A 198 18.50 -15.91 -6.78
N ASN A 199 18.47 -14.74 -6.11
CA ASN A 199 18.10 -14.66 -4.69
C ASN A 199 16.74 -13.97 -4.52
N PHE A 200 15.73 -14.78 -4.18
CA PHE A 200 14.36 -14.31 -3.96
C PHE A 200 14.26 -13.22 -2.88
N PHE A 201 14.94 -13.37 -1.76
CA PHE A 201 14.87 -12.39 -0.66
C PHE A 201 15.48 -11.03 -1.07
N LEU A 202 16.60 -11.05 -1.81
CA LEU A 202 17.22 -9.83 -2.32
C LEU A 202 16.36 -9.13 -3.37
N THR A 203 15.76 -9.88 -4.29
CA THR A 203 14.97 -9.29 -5.38
C THR A 203 13.57 -8.87 -4.94
N TYR A 204 13.03 -9.46 -3.87
CA TYR A 204 11.66 -9.24 -3.48
C TYR A 204 11.49 -8.40 -2.19
N ARG A 205 12.38 -8.57 -1.19
CA ARG A 205 12.25 -7.92 0.13
C ARG A 205 13.26 -6.82 0.39
N HIS A 206 14.36 -6.77 -0.35
CA HIS A 206 15.37 -5.75 -0.16
C HIS A 206 14.85 -4.38 -0.63
N THR A 207 15.04 -3.34 0.19
CA THR A 207 14.52 -2.00 -0.10
C THR A 207 15.00 -1.46 -1.45
N PHE A 208 16.28 -1.68 -1.80
CA PHE A 208 16.81 -1.26 -3.11
C PHE A 208 16.15 -1.99 -4.30
N ALA A 209 15.64 -3.19 -4.11
CA ALA A 209 14.96 -3.91 -5.18
C ALA A 209 13.58 -3.32 -5.52
N VAL A 210 12.86 -2.80 -4.54
CA VAL A 210 11.47 -2.37 -4.70
C VAL A 210 11.27 -0.84 -4.70
N ILE A 211 12.33 -0.08 -4.39
CA ILE A 211 12.25 1.39 -4.34
C ILE A 211 11.94 2.02 -5.71
N SER A 212 12.21 1.31 -6.83
CA SER A 212 11.82 1.74 -8.18
C SER A 212 10.32 1.98 -8.32
N ASP A 213 9.49 1.19 -7.63
CA ASP A 213 8.03 1.29 -7.70
C ASP A 213 7.58 2.63 -7.09
N MET A 214 8.17 2.98 -5.93
CA MET A 214 7.93 4.27 -5.28
C MET A 214 8.50 5.44 -6.10
N ALA A 215 9.70 5.28 -6.70
CA ALA A 215 10.29 6.30 -7.55
C ALA A 215 9.47 6.54 -8.83
N MET A 216 8.91 5.49 -9.42
CA MET A 216 8.04 5.59 -10.60
C MET A 216 6.72 6.31 -10.26
N GLY A 217 6.09 5.93 -9.14
CA GLY A 217 4.93 6.64 -8.61
C GLY A 217 5.25 8.11 -8.29
N GLY A 218 6.39 8.37 -7.65
CA GLY A 218 6.87 9.71 -7.32
C GLY A 218 7.11 10.57 -8.56
N GLY A 219 7.72 10.02 -9.60
CA GLY A 219 7.91 10.68 -10.90
C GLY A 219 6.59 11.07 -11.56
N ALA A 220 5.60 10.16 -11.53
CA ALA A 220 4.25 10.44 -12.03
C ALA A 220 3.56 11.54 -11.21
N GLY A 221 3.68 11.52 -9.88
CA GLY A 221 3.18 12.56 -8.98
C GLY A 221 3.82 13.92 -9.26
N TRP A 222 5.14 13.93 -9.48
CA TRP A 222 5.89 15.13 -9.85
C TRP A 222 5.46 15.68 -11.21
N LEU A 223 5.28 14.84 -12.23
CA LEU A 223 4.78 15.25 -13.56
C LEU A 223 3.39 15.88 -13.45
N CYS A 224 2.48 15.23 -12.76
CA CYS A 224 1.12 15.74 -12.55
C CYS A 224 1.11 17.06 -11.78
N PHE A 225 2.00 17.21 -10.80
CA PHE A 225 2.08 18.43 -10.02
C PHE A 225 2.68 19.59 -10.82
N ARG A 226 3.79 19.33 -11.54
CA ARG A 226 4.59 20.37 -12.19
C ARG A 226 4.00 20.85 -13.51
N TYR A 227 3.32 19.95 -14.27
CA TYR A 227 2.86 20.22 -15.61
C TYR A 227 1.34 20.07 -15.74
N PRO A 228 0.57 21.18 -15.69
CA PRO A 228 -0.89 21.15 -15.94
C PRO A 228 -1.25 20.54 -17.30
N ALA A 229 -0.43 20.79 -18.33
CA ALA A 229 -0.60 20.21 -19.67
C ALA A 229 -0.57 18.67 -19.64
N PHE A 230 0.24 18.05 -18.78
CA PHE A 230 0.27 16.59 -18.62
C PHE A 230 -1.05 16.06 -18.05
N ARG A 231 -1.63 16.74 -17.07
CA ARG A 231 -2.98 16.39 -16.55
C ARG A 231 -4.05 16.54 -17.61
N GLN A 232 -4.01 17.62 -18.42
CA GLN A 232 -4.94 17.85 -19.54
C GLN A 232 -4.80 16.78 -20.62
N PHE A 233 -3.56 16.35 -20.93
CA PHE A 233 -3.32 15.23 -21.83
C PHE A 233 -4.00 13.95 -21.34
N ILE A 234 -3.85 13.60 -20.05
CA ILE A 234 -4.53 12.43 -19.47
C ILE A 234 -6.04 12.62 -19.47
N ALA A 235 -6.54 13.79 -19.17
CA ALA A 235 -7.98 14.11 -19.20
C ALA A 235 -8.58 13.86 -20.59
N GLY A 236 -7.81 14.05 -21.65
CA GLY A 236 -8.18 13.80 -23.04
C GLY A 236 -8.14 12.34 -23.49
N TRP A 237 -7.68 11.40 -22.66
CA TRP A 237 -7.59 9.99 -23.05
C TRP A 237 -8.93 9.45 -23.53
N SER A 238 -8.91 8.80 -24.70
CA SER A 238 -10.07 8.16 -25.28
C SER A 238 -10.44 6.88 -24.52
N ARG A 239 -11.69 6.41 -24.67
CA ARG A 239 -12.09 5.10 -24.13
C ARG A 239 -11.23 3.96 -24.69
N TRP A 240 -10.81 4.04 -25.94
CA TRP A 240 -9.92 3.05 -26.57
C TRP A 240 -8.54 3.04 -25.94
N THR A 241 -7.96 4.22 -25.65
CA THR A 241 -6.70 4.33 -24.91
C THR A 241 -6.81 3.68 -23.53
N ILE A 242 -7.89 3.97 -22.80
CA ILE A 242 -8.15 3.40 -21.48
C ILE A 242 -8.32 1.88 -21.56
N THR A 243 -9.10 1.38 -22.52
CA THR A 243 -9.24 -0.06 -22.75
C THR A 243 -7.89 -0.70 -23.04
N GLY A 244 -7.06 -0.07 -23.88
CA GLY A 244 -5.70 -0.54 -24.18
C GLY A 244 -4.82 -0.63 -22.93
N ILE A 245 -4.92 0.34 -22.00
CA ILE A 245 -4.21 0.30 -20.71
C ILE A 245 -4.61 -0.93 -19.89
N TYR A 246 -5.92 -1.19 -19.76
CA TYR A 246 -6.39 -2.35 -18.99
C TYR A 246 -6.08 -3.69 -19.66
N LEU A 247 -6.12 -3.77 -21.01
CA LEU A 247 -5.68 -4.95 -21.75
C LEU A 247 -4.18 -5.20 -21.58
N LEU A 248 -3.36 -4.15 -21.65
CA LEU A 248 -1.92 -4.25 -21.34
C LEU A 248 -1.70 -4.75 -19.91
N GLY A 249 -2.51 -4.27 -18.95
CA GLY A 249 -2.50 -4.76 -17.58
C GLY A 249 -2.79 -6.25 -17.50
N LEU A 250 -3.84 -6.73 -18.18
CA LEU A 250 -4.16 -8.16 -18.22
C LEU A 250 -3.02 -8.99 -18.81
N LEU A 251 -2.32 -8.48 -19.83
CA LEU A 251 -1.16 -9.15 -20.42
C LEU A 251 0.04 -9.19 -19.45
N THR A 252 0.33 -8.09 -18.76
CA THR A 252 1.48 -8.00 -17.84
C THR A 252 1.22 -8.68 -16.49
N LEU A 253 -0.04 -8.64 -16.02
CA LEU A 253 -0.47 -9.31 -14.79
C LEU A 253 -0.89 -10.77 -15.03
N GLY A 254 -1.15 -11.16 -16.28
CA GLY A 254 -1.58 -12.50 -16.66
C GLY A 254 -0.51 -13.58 -16.46
N PRO A 255 -0.86 -14.86 -16.71
CA PRO A 255 0.10 -15.96 -16.61
C PRO A 255 1.20 -15.81 -17.65
N GLN A 256 2.41 -15.59 -17.20
CA GLN A 256 3.57 -15.34 -18.09
C GLN A 256 4.02 -16.57 -18.87
N LYS A 257 3.50 -17.76 -18.53
CA LYS A 257 3.78 -18.97 -19.30
C LYS A 257 3.40 -18.84 -20.78
N PHE A 258 2.49 -17.94 -21.13
CA PHE A 258 2.05 -17.69 -22.49
C PHE A 258 2.92 -16.64 -23.24
N LEU A 259 3.83 -15.93 -22.54
CA LEU A 259 4.73 -14.98 -23.21
C LEU A 259 5.93 -15.70 -23.83
N PRO A 260 6.39 -15.30 -25.03
CA PRO A 260 7.63 -15.79 -25.62
C PRO A 260 8.82 -15.59 -24.68
N SER A 261 9.75 -16.55 -24.65
CA SER A 261 10.92 -16.53 -23.77
C SER A 261 11.78 -15.28 -23.95
N ALA A 262 11.90 -14.79 -25.18
CA ALA A 262 12.60 -13.54 -25.48
C ALA A 262 11.98 -12.31 -24.79
N ILE A 263 10.64 -12.24 -24.71
CA ILE A 263 9.95 -11.16 -24.02
C ILE A 263 10.13 -11.30 -22.51
N LYS A 264 10.07 -12.53 -21.98
CA LYS A 264 10.31 -12.77 -20.54
C LYS A 264 11.71 -12.36 -20.10
N ALA A 265 12.71 -12.61 -20.94
CA ALA A 265 14.11 -12.29 -20.62
C ALA A 265 14.40 -10.79 -20.57
N VAL A 266 13.64 -9.98 -21.32
CA VAL A 266 13.88 -8.53 -21.45
C VAL A 266 12.95 -7.71 -20.54
N THR A 267 11.79 -8.25 -20.15
CA THR A 267 10.83 -7.54 -19.29
C THR A 267 11.08 -7.83 -17.83
N ASP A 268 11.62 -6.84 -17.11
CA ASP A 268 11.52 -6.82 -15.66
C ASP A 268 10.04 -6.66 -15.27
N GLN A 269 9.48 -7.72 -14.66
CA GLN A 269 8.06 -7.76 -14.26
C GLN A 269 7.70 -6.63 -13.31
N HIS A 270 8.59 -6.25 -12.39
CA HIS A 270 8.36 -5.14 -11.47
C HIS A 270 8.17 -3.83 -12.23
N ILE A 271 9.03 -3.51 -13.19
CA ILE A 271 8.92 -2.27 -13.97
C ILE A 271 7.61 -2.22 -14.75
N THR A 272 7.26 -3.29 -15.47
CA THR A 272 6.04 -3.33 -16.29
C THR A 272 4.78 -3.24 -15.44
N GLN A 273 4.75 -3.91 -14.30
CA GLN A 273 3.63 -3.86 -13.35
C GLN A 273 3.49 -2.47 -12.72
N SER A 274 4.59 -1.87 -12.25
CA SER A 274 4.58 -0.55 -11.66
C SER A 274 4.19 0.52 -12.66
N PHE A 275 4.64 0.40 -13.92
CA PHE A 275 4.20 1.28 -15.00
C PHE A 275 2.70 1.17 -15.25
N PHE A 276 2.16 -0.05 -15.31
CA PHE A 276 0.72 -0.26 -15.41
C PHE A 276 -0.03 0.39 -14.23
N PHE A 277 0.45 0.24 -13.00
CA PHE A 277 -0.18 0.85 -11.82
C PHE A 277 -0.13 2.38 -11.86
N VAL A 278 0.96 2.96 -12.37
CA VAL A 278 1.01 4.41 -12.64
C VAL A 278 -0.10 4.81 -13.61
N LEU A 279 -0.26 4.09 -14.73
CA LEU A 279 -1.31 4.40 -15.71
C LEU A 279 -2.71 4.31 -15.10
N VAL A 280 -2.98 3.32 -14.26
CA VAL A 280 -4.27 3.18 -13.54
C VAL A 280 -4.47 4.35 -12.57
N ILE A 281 -3.46 4.74 -11.80
CA ILE A 281 -3.54 5.89 -10.88
C ILE A 281 -3.84 7.18 -11.66
N LEU A 282 -3.16 7.40 -12.79
CA LEU A 282 -3.36 8.57 -13.63
C LEU A 282 -4.74 8.58 -14.27
N GLU A 283 -5.17 7.46 -14.85
CA GLU A 283 -6.49 7.28 -15.45
C GLU A 283 -7.60 7.55 -14.44
N GLN A 284 -7.54 6.91 -13.28
CA GLN A 284 -8.59 7.03 -12.26
C GLN A 284 -8.70 8.46 -11.71
N ASN A 285 -7.60 9.21 -11.60
CA ASN A 285 -7.63 10.55 -11.03
C ASN A 285 -7.88 11.66 -12.06
N TYR A 286 -7.45 11.51 -13.31
CA TYR A 286 -7.46 12.62 -14.26
C TYR A 286 -8.28 12.37 -15.55
N ALA A 287 -8.39 11.13 -16.05
CA ALA A 287 -9.12 10.86 -17.28
C ALA A 287 -10.63 11.19 -17.12
N THR A 288 -11.22 11.85 -18.11
CA THR A 288 -12.63 12.24 -18.06
C THR A 288 -13.58 11.22 -18.69
N ARG A 289 -13.05 10.37 -19.59
CA ARG A 289 -13.83 9.39 -20.36
C ARG A 289 -13.69 7.95 -19.86
N SER A 290 -13.34 7.77 -18.57
CA SER A 290 -13.21 6.45 -17.94
C SER A 290 -14.54 5.68 -18.03
N TRP A 291 -14.42 4.35 -18.21
CA TRP A 291 -15.57 3.46 -18.16
C TRP A 291 -16.21 3.44 -16.77
N PHE A 292 -15.40 3.54 -15.75
CA PHE A 292 -15.82 3.61 -14.35
C PHE A 292 -14.82 4.45 -13.55
N LYS A 293 -15.26 4.96 -12.41
CA LYS A 293 -14.41 5.59 -11.40
C LYS A 293 -14.64 4.90 -10.06
N ILE A 294 -13.58 4.47 -9.45
CA ILE A 294 -13.64 3.73 -8.17
C ILE A 294 -14.28 4.56 -7.06
N LYS A 295 -14.11 5.88 -7.07
CA LYS A 295 -14.78 6.79 -6.13
C LYS A 295 -16.31 6.68 -6.14
N ASN A 296 -16.89 6.20 -7.24
CA ASN A 296 -18.33 6.03 -7.38
C ASN A 296 -18.84 4.73 -6.72
N ILE A 297 -17.95 3.93 -6.13
CA ILE A 297 -18.28 2.73 -5.37
C ILE A 297 -18.05 3.04 -3.88
N PRO A 298 -19.09 3.50 -3.16
CA PRO A 298 -18.94 4.01 -1.78
C PRO A 298 -18.33 2.98 -0.83
N PHE A 299 -18.71 1.71 -0.99
CA PHE A 299 -18.17 0.61 -0.20
C PHE A 299 -16.64 0.51 -0.29
N LEU A 300 -16.06 0.54 -1.48
CA LEU A 300 -14.60 0.46 -1.66
C LEU A 300 -13.91 1.70 -1.11
N THR A 301 -14.48 2.87 -1.30
CA THR A 301 -13.93 4.13 -0.80
C THR A 301 -13.96 4.18 0.73
N TYR A 302 -15.06 3.72 1.36
CA TYR A 302 -15.17 3.64 2.81
C TYR A 302 -14.14 2.66 3.41
N TRP A 303 -13.99 1.47 2.82
CA TRP A 303 -12.98 0.50 3.26
C TRP A 303 -11.55 1.04 3.17
N GLY A 304 -11.29 1.95 2.23
CA GLY A 304 -10.01 2.65 2.09
C GLY A 304 -9.53 3.34 3.37
N THR A 305 -10.44 3.69 4.27
CA THR A 305 -10.11 4.37 5.54
C THR A 305 -9.37 3.46 6.53
N PHE A 306 -9.69 2.16 6.57
CA PHE A 306 -9.11 1.18 7.49
C PHE A 306 -8.31 0.06 6.81
N THR A 307 -7.95 0.24 5.52
CA THR A 307 -7.12 -0.73 4.79
C THR A 307 -5.77 -0.99 5.43
N TYR A 308 -5.20 -0.02 6.16
CA TYR A 308 -3.94 -0.21 6.86
C TYR A 308 -4.08 -1.22 8.01
N GLY A 309 -5.08 -1.04 8.87
CA GLY A 309 -5.40 -2.02 9.92
C GLY A 309 -5.73 -3.38 9.34
N PHE A 310 -6.53 -3.43 8.24
CA PHE A 310 -6.83 -4.67 7.55
C PHE A 310 -5.56 -5.37 7.04
N TYR A 311 -4.65 -4.62 6.40
CA TYR A 311 -3.37 -5.15 5.91
C TYR A 311 -2.51 -5.73 7.03
N CYS A 312 -2.45 -5.09 8.17
CA CYS A 312 -1.63 -5.54 9.31
C CYS A 312 -2.25 -6.73 10.07
N LEU A 313 -3.58 -6.81 10.14
CA LEU A 313 -4.29 -7.73 11.05
C LEU A 313 -4.83 -8.99 10.36
N HIS A 314 -5.01 -8.98 9.02
CA HIS A 314 -5.66 -10.09 8.31
C HIS A 314 -4.94 -11.43 8.45
N SER A 315 -3.61 -11.41 8.53
CA SER A 315 -2.81 -12.63 8.68
C SER A 315 -3.05 -13.32 10.02
N ILE A 316 -3.34 -12.57 11.08
CA ILE A 316 -3.72 -13.11 12.39
C ILE A 316 -5.01 -13.92 12.26
N VAL A 317 -6.02 -13.37 11.60
CA VAL A 317 -7.31 -14.05 11.42
C VAL A 317 -7.18 -15.29 10.54
N LEU A 318 -6.43 -15.17 9.44
CA LEU A 318 -6.17 -16.30 8.54
C LEU A 318 -5.47 -17.44 9.26
N GLU A 319 -4.46 -17.14 10.06
CA GLU A 319 -3.67 -18.11 10.82
C GLU A 319 -4.53 -18.79 11.91
N LEU A 320 -5.30 -18.03 12.70
CA LEU A 320 -6.19 -18.58 13.72
C LEU A 320 -7.23 -19.53 13.13
N LEU A 321 -7.84 -19.19 11.99
CA LEU A 321 -8.77 -20.06 11.30
C LEU A 321 -8.08 -21.30 10.70
N ALA A 322 -6.84 -21.18 10.25
CA ALA A 322 -6.08 -22.33 9.77
C ALA A 322 -5.75 -23.29 10.92
N LEU A 323 -5.31 -22.78 12.06
CA LEU A 323 -5.04 -23.58 13.27
C LEU A 323 -6.31 -24.24 13.79
N SER A 324 -7.43 -23.52 13.85
CA SER A 324 -8.72 -24.07 14.27
C SER A 324 -9.20 -25.18 13.33
N SER A 325 -9.03 -25.00 12.01
CA SER A 325 -9.37 -26.02 11.02
C SER A 325 -8.53 -27.29 11.19
N HIS A 326 -7.22 -27.12 11.49
CA HIS A 326 -6.31 -28.24 11.78
C HIS A 326 -6.74 -29.00 13.02
N GLN A 327 -7.07 -28.30 14.12
CA GLN A 327 -7.50 -28.94 15.36
C GLN A 327 -8.84 -29.66 15.23
N LEU A 328 -9.74 -29.14 14.41
CA LEU A 328 -11.04 -29.77 14.09
C LEU A 328 -10.93 -30.88 13.03
N HIS A 329 -9.71 -31.23 12.61
CA HIS A 329 -9.44 -32.24 11.58
C HIS A 329 -10.18 -31.99 10.25
N ILE A 330 -10.43 -30.72 9.92
CA ILE A 330 -11.07 -30.32 8.65
C ILE A 330 -10.04 -30.51 7.52
N PRO A 331 -10.31 -31.38 6.51
CA PRO A 331 -9.35 -31.64 5.45
C PRO A 331 -9.07 -30.40 4.62
N SER A 332 -7.82 -30.19 4.23
CA SER A 332 -7.39 -29.06 3.42
C SER A 332 -7.74 -29.24 1.92
N THR A 333 -9.03 -29.26 1.61
CA THR A 333 -9.54 -29.29 0.23
C THR A 333 -9.65 -27.88 -0.34
N PRO A 334 -9.72 -27.72 -1.69
CA PRO A 334 -9.98 -26.42 -2.30
C PRO A 334 -11.23 -25.74 -1.76
N LEU A 335 -12.32 -26.50 -1.60
CA LEU A 335 -13.58 -26.00 -1.08
C LEU A 335 -13.44 -25.48 0.35
N ASN A 336 -12.84 -26.28 1.25
CA ASN A 336 -12.64 -25.88 2.64
C ASN A 336 -11.72 -24.67 2.76
N THR A 337 -10.71 -24.56 1.90
CA THR A 337 -9.84 -23.36 1.82
C THR A 337 -10.65 -22.13 1.41
N VAL A 338 -11.49 -22.23 0.39
CA VAL A 338 -12.36 -21.11 -0.03
C VAL A 338 -13.35 -20.73 1.06
N ILE A 339 -13.98 -21.70 1.72
CA ILE A 339 -14.91 -21.44 2.84
C ILE A 339 -14.18 -20.72 3.99
N ARG A 340 -12.99 -21.21 4.37
CA ARG A 340 -12.16 -20.58 5.41
C ARG A 340 -11.83 -19.12 5.07
N VAL A 341 -11.44 -18.85 3.82
CA VAL A 341 -11.13 -17.49 3.36
C VAL A 341 -12.37 -16.62 3.30
N ALA A 342 -13.53 -17.17 2.90
CA ALA A 342 -14.80 -16.45 2.90
C ALA A 342 -15.23 -16.05 4.33
N ILE A 343 -14.95 -16.88 5.34
CA ILE A 343 -15.17 -16.56 6.74
C ILE A 343 -14.11 -15.56 7.25
N ALA A 344 -12.84 -15.72 6.84
CA ALA A 344 -11.75 -14.85 7.26
C ALA A 344 -11.96 -13.39 6.81
N LEU A 345 -12.54 -13.16 5.63
CA LEU A 345 -12.71 -11.83 5.07
C LEU A 345 -13.56 -10.90 5.97
N PRO A 346 -14.80 -11.24 6.34
CA PRO A 346 -15.60 -10.39 7.23
C PRO A 346 -15.00 -10.27 8.63
N LEU A 347 -14.36 -11.32 9.17
CA LEU A 347 -13.69 -11.27 10.45
C LEU A 347 -12.49 -10.31 10.43
N SER A 348 -11.65 -10.38 9.40
CA SER A 348 -10.53 -9.45 9.22
C SER A 348 -11.00 -8.02 9.03
N ALA A 349 -12.07 -7.82 8.26
CA ALA A 349 -12.68 -6.51 8.05
C ALA A 349 -13.27 -5.94 9.34
N GLY A 350 -13.99 -6.77 10.11
CA GLY A 350 -14.52 -6.39 11.41
C GLY A 350 -13.42 -6.01 12.41
N LEU A 351 -12.37 -6.82 12.50
CA LEU A 351 -11.20 -6.53 13.35
C LEU A 351 -10.52 -5.22 12.96
N ALA A 352 -10.32 -4.99 11.67
CA ALA A 352 -9.72 -3.76 11.15
C ALA A 352 -10.62 -2.54 11.40
N TRP A 353 -11.94 -2.67 11.25
CA TRP A 353 -12.89 -1.61 11.54
C TRP A 353 -12.92 -1.28 13.05
N LEU A 354 -12.88 -2.29 13.92
CA LEU A 354 -12.77 -2.10 15.37
C LEU A 354 -11.46 -1.40 15.73
N SER A 355 -10.33 -1.87 15.18
CA SER A 355 -9.02 -1.23 15.35
C SER A 355 -9.07 0.23 14.93
N TYR A 356 -9.60 0.52 13.74
CA TYR A 356 -9.70 1.89 13.25
C TYR A 356 -10.57 2.76 14.15
N THR A 357 -11.75 2.28 14.54
CA THR A 357 -12.75 3.07 15.26
C THR A 357 -12.32 3.38 16.68
N TYR A 358 -11.79 2.40 17.41
CA TYR A 358 -11.52 2.50 18.84
C TYR A 358 -10.04 2.72 19.19
N PHE A 359 -9.12 2.46 18.25
CA PHE A 359 -7.69 2.59 18.51
C PHE A 359 -7.01 3.58 17.57
N GLU A 360 -7.02 3.37 16.26
CA GLU A 360 -6.26 4.20 15.31
C GLU A 360 -6.79 5.64 15.26
N LYS A 361 -8.11 5.82 15.26
CA LYS A 361 -8.76 7.14 15.19
C LYS A 361 -8.31 8.06 16.30
N TYR A 362 -8.05 7.53 17.50
CA TYR A 362 -7.52 8.31 18.62
C TYR A 362 -6.17 8.98 18.25
N PHE A 363 -5.22 8.23 17.69
CA PHE A 363 -3.94 8.78 17.28
C PHE A 363 -4.07 9.76 16.11
N LEU A 364 -4.99 9.48 15.18
CA LEU A 364 -5.23 10.37 14.06
C LEU A 364 -5.81 11.74 14.49
N LEU A 365 -6.60 11.78 15.54
CA LEU A 365 -7.12 13.03 16.10
C LEU A 365 -6.02 13.88 16.77
N LEU A 366 -4.98 13.27 17.32
CA LEU A 366 -3.83 14.00 17.88
C LEU A 366 -3.09 14.83 16.85
N LYS A 367 -3.19 14.48 15.55
CA LYS A 367 -2.64 15.22 14.43
C LYS A 367 -3.16 16.67 14.37
N ASN A 368 -4.41 16.92 14.76
CA ASN A 368 -5.07 18.22 14.62
C ASN A 368 -4.90 19.13 15.83
N LYS A 369 -4.45 18.62 16.99
CA LYS A 369 -4.38 19.38 18.26
C LYS A 369 -3.29 20.47 18.32
N ARG A 370 -2.43 20.62 17.31
CA ARG A 370 -1.34 21.62 17.30
C ARG A 370 -1.53 22.80 16.34
N LYS A 371 -2.69 22.98 15.73
CA LYS A 371 -3.04 24.28 15.16
C LYS A 371 -3.50 25.16 16.30
N PRO A 372 -2.82 26.30 16.60
CA PRO A 372 -3.31 27.24 17.59
C PRO A 372 -4.71 27.67 17.16
N SER A 373 -5.61 27.66 18.10
CA SER A 373 -6.99 28.09 17.99
C SER A 373 -7.08 29.58 17.67
N ILE A 374 -7.04 29.91 16.37
CA ILE A 374 -7.66 31.13 15.85
C ILE A 374 -8.76 30.60 14.97
N GLU A 375 -9.84 30.15 15.58
CA GLU A 375 -11.19 30.07 15.04
C GLU A 375 -12.08 29.21 15.94
N LYS A 376 -12.40 29.75 17.09
CA LYS A 376 -13.70 29.49 17.70
C LYS A 376 -14.67 30.49 17.06
N ALA A 377 -15.10 30.23 15.86
CA ALA A 377 -16.34 30.82 15.29
C ALA A 377 -16.67 30.08 13.98
N GLY A 378 -17.77 29.37 13.98
CA GLY A 378 -18.39 28.82 12.78
C GLY A 378 -17.96 27.39 12.44
N LYS A 379 -18.95 26.50 12.32
CA LYS A 379 -18.84 25.18 11.70
C LYS A 379 -18.29 25.36 10.27
N ALA A 380 -16.97 25.31 10.10
CA ALA A 380 -16.37 25.31 8.80
C ALA A 380 -16.40 23.87 8.26
N MET A 381 -17.31 23.60 7.34
CA MET A 381 -17.18 22.45 6.44
C MET A 381 -15.84 22.53 5.76
N GLU A 382 -15.00 21.52 5.93
CA GLU A 382 -13.68 21.46 5.29
C GLU A 382 -13.91 21.23 3.78
N GLN A 383 -13.73 22.27 3.00
CA GLN A 383 -13.85 22.19 1.54
C GLN A 383 -12.58 21.52 0.97
N VAL A 384 -12.77 20.45 0.22
CA VAL A 384 -11.70 19.69 -0.41
C VAL A 384 -11.87 19.73 -1.92
N ILE A 385 -10.81 20.03 -2.65
CA ILE A 385 -10.82 20.01 -4.12
C ILE A 385 -10.21 18.68 -4.61
N THR A 386 -10.90 18.03 -5.55
CA THR A 386 -10.33 16.90 -6.30
C THR A 386 -9.28 17.39 -7.31
N PRO A 387 -8.38 16.52 -7.80
CA PRO A 387 -7.37 16.90 -8.80
C PRO A 387 -7.96 17.41 -10.12
N SER A 388 -9.22 17.08 -10.41
CA SER A 388 -9.99 17.57 -11.56
C SER A 388 -10.64 18.96 -11.34
N GLY A 389 -10.45 19.57 -10.15
CA GLY A 389 -10.98 20.90 -9.83
C GLY A 389 -12.40 20.93 -9.26
N GLN A 390 -13.00 19.77 -8.96
CA GLN A 390 -14.33 19.70 -8.35
C GLN A 390 -14.26 19.91 -6.83
N LEU A 391 -15.16 20.75 -6.28
CA LEU A 391 -15.37 20.92 -4.85
C LEU A 391 -16.13 19.69 -4.30
N MET A 392 -15.61 19.06 -3.28
CA MET A 392 -16.26 17.95 -2.57
C MET A 392 -16.41 18.34 -1.10
N GLN A 393 -17.63 18.25 -0.57
CA GLN A 393 -17.91 18.37 0.86
C GLN A 393 -17.75 17.01 1.51
N LEU A 394 -16.84 16.89 2.47
CA LEU A 394 -16.75 15.73 3.33
C LEU A 394 -17.53 16.02 4.61
N ASP A 395 -18.57 15.23 4.83
CA ASP A 395 -19.26 15.21 6.13
C ASP A 395 -18.39 14.40 7.10
N LEU A 396 -17.67 15.10 7.95
CA LEU A 396 -16.85 14.51 9.02
C LEU A 396 -17.69 14.17 10.26
N GLY A 397 -18.89 13.62 10.05
CA GLY A 397 -19.78 13.11 11.10
C GLY A 397 -19.55 13.75 12.47
N SER A 398 -20.43 14.66 12.89
CA SER A 398 -20.45 15.15 14.25
C SER A 398 -20.48 13.95 15.22
N PRO A 399 -19.72 13.94 16.30
CA PRO A 399 -19.93 12.98 17.36
C PRO A 399 -21.31 13.27 17.95
N SER A 400 -22.29 12.42 17.67
CA SER A 400 -23.51 12.33 18.50
C SER A 400 -23.07 12.03 19.92
N ALA A 401 -23.58 12.79 20.83
CA ALA A 401 -23.36 12.84 22.26
C ALA A 401 -23.42 11.46 22.96
#